data_e115169d62981ac213311fc23e31ffbb
#
_entry.id   e115169d62981ac213311fc23e31ffbb
#
_cell.length_a   1.000
_cell.length_b   1.000
_cell.length_c   1.000
_cell.angle_alpha   90.00
_cell.angle_beta   90.00
_cell.angle_gamma   90.00
#
_symmetry.space_group_name_H-M   'P 1'
#
loop_
_entity.id
_entity.type
_entity.pdbx_description
1 polymer ?
#
loop_
_entity_poly.entity_id
_entity_poly.type
_entity_poly.pdbx_seq_one_letter_code
_entity_poly.pdbx_strand_id
1 'polypeptide(L)'
;MEGLQIRQGTVYRKKEDGSEFVLINHNPMQLQSLLLRRNGAAWDCSAPELIAVDTLIEIRKSGDYEELGDMTGGDFRKLVETLLKADSLPEDHRELVEKL
;
A
#
# COMPACT_ATOMS: atom_id res chain seq x y z
N MET A 1 -22.80 11.14 0.45
CA MET A 1 -21.44 11.48 0.87
C MET A 1 -20.47 10.43 0.39
N GLU A 2 -19.44 10.90 -0.23
CA GLU A 2 -18.45 9.97 -0.70
C GLU A 2 -17.55 9.51 0.43
N GLY A 3 -17.55 8.23 0.68
CA GLY A 3 -16.60 7.64 1.58
C GLY A 3 -15.21 7.65 1.00
N LEU A 4 -14.23 7.56 1.86
CA LEU A 4 -12.86 7.41 1.45
C LEU A 4 -12.68 5.97 0.96
N GLN A 5 -12.33 5.81 -0.29
CA GLN A 5 -12.09 4.47 -0.84
C GLN A 5 -10.61 4.14 -0.73
N ILE A 6 -10.34 3.00 -0.11
CA ILE A 6 -8.99 2.45 -0.04
C ILE A 6 -8.89 1.43 -1.17
N ARG A 7 -8.08 1.74 -2.18
CA ARG A 7 -7.94 0.90 -3.36
C ARG A 7 -6.57 0.24 -3.38
N GLN A 8 -6.58 -1.00 -3.77
CA GLN A 8 -5.34 -1.76 -3.95
C GLN A 8 -4.57 -1.20 -5.14
N GLY A 9 -3.26 -1.10 -4.99
CA GLY A 9 -2.39 -0.63 -6.05
C GLY A 9 -2.29 0.88 -6.19
N THR A 10 -2.95 1.66 -5.32
CA THR A 10 -2.84 3.11 -5.36
C THR A 10 -1.47 3.55 -4.85
N VAL A 11 -0.80 4.41 -5.61
CA VAL A 11 0.53 4.93 -5.29
C VAL A 11 0.42 6.36 -4.76
N TYR A 12 1.08 6.63 -3.65
CA TYR A 12 1.15 7.96 -3.04
C TYR A 12 2.60 8.43 -2.98
N ARG A 13 2.78 9.74 -3.13
CA ARG A 13 4.11 10.37 -3.00
C ARG A 13 4.04 11.49 -1.99
N LYS A 14 4.98 11.50 -1.05
CA LYS A 14 5.12 12.57 -0.09
C LYS A 14 5.77 13.77 -0.76
N LYS A 15 5.10 14.92 -0.70
CA LYS A 15 5.58 16.12 -1.41
C LYS A 15 6.89 16.66 -0.85
N GLU A 16 7.12 16.47 0.45
CA GLU A 16 8.28 17.00 1.13
C GLU A 16 9.59 16.40 0.62
N ASP A 17 9.65 15.07 0.50
CA ASP A 17 10.88 14.37 0.16
C ASP A 17 10.80 13.47 -1.08
N GLY A 18 9.61 13.39 -1.67
CA GLY A 18 9.40 12.58 -2.86
C GLY A 18 9.32 11.08 -2.62
N SER A 19 9.31 10.63 -1.35
CA SER A 19 9.19 9.21 -1.05
C SER A 19 7.81 8.69 -1.47
N GLU A 20 7.77 7.44 -1.93
CA GLU A 20 6.53 6.86 -2.44
C GLU A 20 6.19 5.58 -1.70
N PHE A 21 4.89 5.29 -1.62
CA PHE A 21 4.41 4.01 -1.13
C PHE A 21 3.20 3.56 -1.95
N VAL A 22 2.96 2.25 -1.97
CA VAL A 22 1.82 1.66 -2.65
C VAL A 22 1.00 0.85 -1.65
N LEU A 23 -0.32 0.96 -1.73
CA LEU A 23 -1.23 0.17 -0.90
C LEU A 23 -1.43 -1.19 -1.53
N ILE A 24 -1.19 -2.24 -0.77
CA ILE A 24 -1.32 -3.61 -1.25
C ILE A 24 -2.70 -4.17 -0.93
N ASN A 25 -3.14 -4.06 0.33
CA ASN A 25 -4.45 -4.53 0.72
C ASN A 25 -4.95 -3.76 1.94
N HIS A 26 -6.20 -4.03 2.28
CA HIS A 26 -6.85 -3.45 3.43
C HIS A 26 -7.44 -4.58 4.29
N ASN A 27 -7.15 -4.57 5.57
CA ASN A 27 -7.71 -5.52 6.52
C ASN A 27 -8.79 -4.83 7.36
N PRO A 28 -10.08 -4.99 7.02
CA PRO A 28 -11.16 -4.31 7.75
C PRO A 28 -11.32 -4.81 9.18
N MET A 29 -10.88 -6.03 9.47
CA MET A 29 -10.98 -6.59 10.81
C MET A 29 -10.07 -5.88 11.80
N GLN A 30 -8.92 -5.40 11.32
CA GLN A 30 -7.94 -4.71 12.14
C GLN A 30 -7.84 -3.22 11.85
N LEU A 31 -8.63 -2.74 10.88
CA LEU A 31 -8.61 -1.34 10.43
C LEU A 31 -7.21 -0.89 10.06
N GLN A 32 -6.50 -1.74 9.33
CA GLN A 32 -5.14 -1.50 8.87
C GLN A 32 -5.00 -1.82 7.39
N SER A 33 -4.07 -1.15 6.75
CA SER A 33 -3.70 -1.42 5.36
C SER A 33 -2.23 -1.79 5.31
N LEU A 34 -1.88 -2.66 4.36
CA LEU A 34 -0.50 -3.04 4.10
C LEU A 34 0.05 -2.16 2.99
N LEU A 35 1.24 -1.62 3.19
CA LEU A 35 1.90 -0.81 2.18
C LEU A 35 3.35 -1.23 1.99
N LEU A 36 3.88 -0.91 0.81
CA LEU A 36 5.31 -1.07 0.51
C LEU A 36 5.87 0.30 0.14
N ARG A 37 7.06 0.59 0.64
CA ARG A 37 7.77 1.82 0.30
C ARG A 37 8.73 1.57 -0.84
N ARG A 38 9.09 2.64 -1.54
CA ARG A 38 10.04 2.58 -2.64
C ARG A 38 11.17 3.57 -2.41
N ASN A 39 12.39 3.07 -2.51
CA ASN A 39 13.60 3.88 -2.56
C ASN A 39 14.26 3.59 -3.89
N GLY A 40 14.29 4.58 -4.78
CA GLY A 40 14.78 4.37 -6.13
C GLY A 40 13.72 3.69 -7.00
N ALA A 41 14.10 2.68 -7.78
CA ALA A 41 13.23 2.10 -8.80
C ALA A 41 12.37 0.93 -8.33
N ALA A 42 12.72 0.27 -7.23
CA ALA A 42 12.06 -0.96 -6.81
C ALA A 42 11.27 -0.80 -5.51
N TRP A 43 10.14 -1.47 -5.44
CA TRP A 43 9.36 -1.57 -4.21
C TRP A 43 10.05 -2.52 -3.24
N ASP A 44 10.12 -2.12 -1.97
CA ASP A 44 10.82 -2.90 -0.95
C ASP A 44 9.89 -3.96 -0.36
N CYS A 45 9.92 -5.15 -0.94
CA CYS A 45 9.12 -6.27 -0.47
C CYS A 45 9.68 -6.93 0.80
N SER A 46 10.89 -6.56 1.20
CA SER A 46 11.51 -7.11 2.41
C SER A 46 11.07 -6.39 3.68
N ALA A 47 10.42 -5.23 3.55
CA ALA A 47 10.01 -4.41 4.68
C ALA A 47 8.59 -3.88 4.51
N PRO A 48 7.58 -4.75 4.41
CA PRO A 48 6.19 -4.28 4.34
C PRO A 48 5.80 -3.59 5.64
N GLU A 49 4.96 -2.57 5.53
CA GLU A 49 4.53 -1.78 6.68
C GLU A 49 3.01 -1.81 6.81
N LEU A 50 2.55 -1.70 8.04
CA LEU A 50 1.12 -1.58 8.34
C LEU A 50 0.82 -0.13 8.70
N ILE A 51 -0.28 0.39 8.15
CA ILE A 51 -0.74 1.74 8.44
C ILE A 51 -2.20 1.67 8.89
N ALA A 52 -2.52 2.38 9.97
CA ALA A 52 -3.89 2.46 10.44
C ALA A 52 -4.75 3.22 9.43
N VAL A 53 -5.99 2.78 9.27
CA VAL A 53 -6.93 3.44 8.34
C VAL A 53 -7.10 4.92 8.70
N ASP A 54 -7.18 5.25 9.99
CA ASP A 54 -7.30 6.64 10.43
C ASP A 54 -6.12 7.48 9.98
N THR A 55 -4.91 6.93 10.07
CA THR A 55 -3.71 7.61 9.61
C THR A 55 -3.74 7.84 8.10
N LEU A 56 -4.20 6.85 7.35
CA LEU A 56 -4.33 6.96 5.90
C LEU A 56 -5.33 8.05 5.51
N ILE A 57 -6.44 8.14 6.24
CA ILE A 57 -7.43 9.20 6.02
C ILE A 57 -6.81 10.58 6.26
N GLU A 58 -6.03 10.72 7.32
CA GLU A 58 -5.33 11.98 7.61
C GLU A 58 -4.33 12.34 6.52
N ILE A 59 -3.60 11.37 6.03
CA ILE A 59 -2.66 11.57 4.90
C ILE A 59 -3.39 12.14 3.69
N ARG A 60 -4.54 11.59 3.37
CA ARG A 60 -5.31 12.05 2.20
C ARG A 60 -5.90 13.44 2.40
N LYS A 61 -6.23 13.82 3.64
CA LYS A 61 -6.80 15.12 3.94
C LYS A 61 -5.77 16.23 4.11
N SER A 62 -4.55 15.86 4.50
CA SER A 62 -3.52 16.84 4.85
C SER A 62 -2.99 17.65 3.67
N GLY A 63 -3.03 17.08 2.47
CA GLY A 63 -2.41 17.68 1.30
C GLY A 63 -0.90 17.49 1.24
N ASP A 64 -0.31 16.79 2.19
CA ASP A 64 1.15 16.52 2.22
C ASP A 64 1.55 15.41 1.25
N TYR A 65 0.58 14.64 0.77
CA TYR A 65 0.82 13.53 -0.16
C TYR A 65 0.06 13.77 -1.46
N GLU A 66 0.65 13.30 -2.54
CA GLU A 66 0.04 13.34 -3.86
C GLU A 66 -0.35 11.92 -4.27
N GLU A 67 -1.58 11.74 -4.72
CA GLU A 67 -2.03 10.45 -5.24
C GLU A 67 -1.62 10.38 -6.71
N LEU A 68 -0.74 9.44 -7.03
CA LEU A 68 -0.19 9.31 -8.40
C LEU A 68 -1.05 8.44 -9.30
N GLY A 69 -2.06 7.78 -8.75
CA GLY A 69 -2.91 6.87 -9.49
C GLY A 69 -2.66 5.42 -9.09
N ASP A 70 -3.28 4.51 -9.80
CA ASP A 70 -3.20 3.10 -9.50
C ASP A 70 -2.20 2.40 -10.42
N MET A 71 -1.50 1.39 -9.90
CA MET A 71 -0.66 0.52 -10.72
C MET A 71 -1.53 -0.23 -11.71
N THR A 72 -0.97 -0.56 -12.87
CA THR A 72 -1.67 -1.45 -13.82
C THR A 72 -1.86 -2.82 -13.17
N GLY A 73 -2.91 -3.54 -13.61
CA GLY A 73 -3.19 -4.87 -13.08
C GLY A 73 -2.03 -5.84 -13.21
N GLY A 74 -1.31 -5.79 -14.33
CA GLY A 74 -0.15 -6.65 -14.55
C GLY A 74 1.01 -6.33 -13.62
N ASP A 75 1.31 -5.05 -13.45
CA ASP A 75 2.38 -4.61 -12.55
C ASP A 75 2.05 -4.94 -11.10
N PHE A 76 0.81 -4.72 -10.70
CA PHE A 76 0.35 -5.03 -9.35
C PHE A 76 0.47 -6.53 -9.06
N ARG A 77 0.07 -7.36 -10.02
CA ARG A 77 0.16 -8.82 -9.88
C ARG A 77 1.60 -9.27 -9.70
N LYS A 78 2.54 -8.72 -10.49
CA LYS A 78 3.96 -9.05 -10.33
C LYS A 78 4.48 -8.65 -8.95
N LEU A 79 4.06 -7.50 -8.47
CA LEU A 79 4.45 -7.03 -7.14
C LEU A 79 3.92 -7.97 -6.06
N VAL A 80 2.67 -8.38 -6.16
CA VAL A 80 2.05 -9.31 -5.21
C VAL A 80 2.78 -10.66 -5.22
N GLU A 81 3.11 -11.19 -6.40
CA GLU A 81 3.85 -12.45 -6.51
C GLU A 81 5.21 -12.36 -5.83
N THR A 82 5.91 -11.25 -6.03
CA THR A 82 7.21 -11.03 -5.39
C THR A 82 7.05 -10.95 -3.86
N LEU A 83 6.02 -10.25 -3.42
CA LEU A 83 5.74 -10.08 -1.99
C LEU A 83 5.41 -11.40 -1.31
N LEU A 84 4.64 -12.27 -1.97
CA LEU A 84 4.29 -13.58 -1.43
C LEU A 84 5.49 -14.51 -1.28
N LYS A 85 6.53 -14.30 -2.06
CA LYS A 85 7.77 -15.05 -1.95
C LYS A 85 8.67 -14.56 -0.82
N ALA A 86 8.40 -13.36 -0.30
CA ALA A 86 9.18 -12.81 0.80
C ALA A 86 8.65 -13.34 2.14
N ASP A 87 9.55 -13.66 3.06
CA ASP A 87 9.18 -14.19 4.37
C ASP A 87 8.73 -13.11 5.35
N SER A 88 8.83 -11.86 4.96
CA SER A 88 8.55 -10.72 5.84
C SER A 88 7.08 -10.28 5.86
N LEU A 89 6.23 -10.91 5.05
CA LEU A 89 4.81 -10.53 4.98
C LEU A 89 4.08 -10.94 6.26
N PRO A 90 3.39 -9.99 6.94
CA PRO A 90 2.60 -10.32 8.12
C PRO A 90 1.54 -11.38 7.82
N GLU A 91 1.41 -12.37 8.70
CA GLU A 91 0.53 -13.52 8.47
C GLU A 91 -0.93 -13.10 8.28
N ASP A 92 -1.40 -12.14 9.07
CA ASP A 92 -2.78 -11.65 8.97
C ASP A 92 -3.09 -11.04 7.60
N HIS A 93 -2.09 -10.49 6.94
CA HIS A 93 -2.25 -9.92 5.61
C HIS A 93 -1.92 -10.91 4.51
N ARG A 94 -1.15 -11.95 4.81
CA ARG A 94 -0.77 -12.95 3.80
C ARG A 94 -2.01 -13.60 3.19
N GLU A 95 -2.95 -14.00 4.01
CA GLU A 95 -4.18 -14.61 3.51
C GLU A 95 -4.96 -13.67 2.60
N LEU A 96 -5.02 -12.39 2.96
CA LEU A 96 -5.71 -11.40 2.15
C LEU A 96 -5.00 -11.15 0.83
N VAL A 97 -3.67 -11.12 0.86
CA VAL A 97 -2.86 -10.92 -0.36
C VAL A 97 -2.99 -12.13 -1.29
N GLU A 98 -3.02 -13.33 -0.75
CA GLU A 98 -3.17 -14.55 -1.56
C GLU A 98 -4.50 -14.61 -2.31
N LYS A 99 -5.51 -13.89 -1.84
CA LYS A 99 -6.83 -13.83 -2.47
C LYS A 99 -6.96 -12.75 -3.55
N LEU A 100 -5.95 -11.96 -3.73
CA LEU A 100 -5.97 -10.87 -4.72
C LEU A 100 -5.91 -11.37 -6.16
#